data_e904e8d00369404907fe03e98caada6f
#
_entry.id   e904e8d00369404907fe03e98caada6f
#
_cell.length_a   1.000
_cell.length_b   1.000
_cell.length_c   1.000
_cell.angle_alpha   90.00
_cell.angle_beta   90.00
_cell.angle_gamma   90.00
#
_symmetry.space_group_name_H-M   'P 1'
#
loop_
_entity.id
_entity.type
_entity.pdbx_description
1 polymer ?
#
loop_
_entity_poly.entity_id
_entity_poly.type
_entity_poly.pdbx_seq_one_letter_code
_entity_poly.pdbx_strand_id
1 'polypeptide(L)'
;MAAQNQSAQKDLEIQVKTPDGKVDGSVALPAELFDVPANIALMHQVVTAQRAAARQGTHSTKTRGDVSGXGRKPYRQKGTGRARQGSTRAPQFTGGGVVHGPKPRDYSQRTPKKMIAAALRGALSDRARNGRIHAVTELVAGQTPSTKSAKTFLATITDRKQVLVVIGRDDQTGVKSVRNLPGVHILSPDQLNTYDVLRADDVVFSVEALNAYIAANTSEEVSA
;
A
#
# COMPACT_ATOMS: atom_id res chain seq x y z
N MET A 1 -12.33 -7.46 33.49
CA MET A 1 -11.72 -6.26 32.90
C MET A 1 -10.22 -6.37 33.06
N ALA A 2 -9.52 -6.73 31.96
CA ALA A 2 -8.06 -6.81 32.01
C ALA A 2 -7.52 -5.37 31.90
N ALA A 3 -6.84 -4.94 32.95
CA ALA A 3 -6.13 -3.66 32.92
C ALA A 3 -5.05 -3.75 31.83
N GLN A 4 -5.24 -3.03 30.75
CA GLN A 4 -4.18 -2.87 29.76
C GLN A 4 -3.05 -2.08 30.44
N ASN A 5 -1.98 -2.79 30.72
CA ASN A 5 -0.78 -2.19 31.26
C ASN A 5 -0.22 -1.27 30.17
N GLN A 6 -0.56 0.02 30.26
CA GLN A 6 0.06 1.02 29.37
C GLN A 6 1.49 1.21 29.85
N SER A 7 2.39 0.38 29.33
CA SER A 7 3.81 0.64 29.48
C SER A 7 4.07 2.06 28.90
N ALA A 8 4.77 2.88 29.66
CA ALA A 8 5.07 4.26 29.22
C ALA A 8 5.73 4.20 27.83
N GLN A 9 5.19 4.96 26.90
CA GLN A 9 5.74 5.10 25.55
C GLN A 9 7.18 5.64 25.67
N LYS A 10 8.09 4.98 24.98
CA LYS A 10 9.51 5.34 25.03
C LYS A 10 10.04 5.63 23.65
N ASP A 11 10.72 6.75 23.51
CA ASP A 11 11.43 7.04 22.27
C ASP A 11 12.51 5.99 22.07
N LEU A 12 12.58 5.45 20.87
CA LEU A 12 13.58 4.47 20.48
C LEU A 12 14.68 5.19 19.72
N GLU A 13 15.91 4.85 20.00
CA GLU A 13 17.07 5.43 19.31
C GLU A 13 17.67 4.37 18.39
N ILE A 14 17.86 4.72 17.13
CA ILE A 14 18.45 3.82 16.12
C ILE A 14 19.73 4.44 15.56
N GLN A 15 20.71 3.59 15.28
CA GLN A 15 21.98 4.01 14.71
C GLN A 15 21.85 4.29 13.22
N VAL A 16 22.51 5.34 12.76
CA VAL A 16 22.56 5.69 11.34
C VAL A 16 23.77 5.00 10.71
N LYS A 17 23.57 4.27 9.63
CA LYS A 17 24.63 3.56 8.92
C LYS A 17 25.01 4.30 7.64
N THR A 18 26.32 4.32 7.36
CA THR A 18 26.84 4.86 6.09
C THR A 18 27.04 3.72 5.08
N PRO A 19 27.14 4.03 3.78
CA PRO A 19 27.40 2.99 2.76
C PRO A 19 28.69 2.19 3.00
N ASP A 20 29.63 2.76 3.74
CA ASP A 20 30.90 2.08 4.12
C ASP A 20 30.71 1.12 5.30
N GLY A 21 29.50 1.02 5.85
CA GLY A 21 29.20 0.16 6.98
C GLY A 21 29.54 0.75 8.35
N LYS A 22 29.92 2.01 8.40
CA LYS A 22 30.22 2.72 9.66
C LYS A 22 28.95 3.31 10.25
N VAL A 23 28.99 3.58 11.56
CA VAL A 23 27.90 4.27 12.26
C VAL A 23 28.21 5.78 12.24
N ASP A 24 27.24 6.57 11.80
CA ASP A 24 27.35 8.02 11.74
C ASP A 24 26.23 8.65 12.60
N GLY A 25 26.35 8.44 13.91
CA GLY A 25 25.39 8.99 14.86
C GLY A 25 24.16 8.14 15.05
N SER A 26 23.13 8.75 15.63
CA SER A 26 21.85 8.09 15.90
C SER A 26 20.70 9.06 15.66
N VAL A 27 19.52 8.51 15.43
CA VAL A 27 18.26 9.26 15.25
C VAL A 27 17.22 8.72 16.22
N ALA A 28 16.52 9.63 16.89
CA ALA A 28 15.42 9.27 17.79
C ALA A 28 14.14 9.03 16.97
N LEU A 29 13.43 7.95 17.30
CA LEU A 29 12.12 7.65 16.76
C LEU A 29 11.09 8.05 17.83
N PRO A 30 10.30 9.11 17.61
CA PRO A 30 9.32 9.56 18.61
C PRO A 30 8.31 8.46 18.93
N ALA A 31 8.05 8.25 20.21
CA ALA A 31 7.15 7.20 20.68
C ALA A 31 5.74 7.35 20.13
N GLU A 32 5.28 8.58 19.91
CA GLU A 32 3.94 8.87 19.35
C GLU A 32 3.76 8.33 17.91
N LEU A 33 4.85 8.11 17.19
CA LEU A 33 4.82 7.58 15.82
C LEU A 33 5.33 6.12 15.75
N PHE A 34 6.22 5.72 16.64
CA PHE A 34 6.94 4.44 16.54
C PHE A 34 6.78 3.52 17.76
N ASP A 35 5.97 3.91 18.75
CA ASP A 35 5.67 3.02 19.90
C ASP A 35 4.16 3.00 20.22
N VAL A 36 3.33 3.02 19.20
CA VAL A 36 1.86 2.96 19.31
C VAL A 36 1.43 1.48 19.34
N PRO A 37 0.47 1.11 20.21
CA PRO A 37 -0.04 -0.26 20.19
C PRO A 37 -0.64 -0.63 18.85
N ALA A 38 -0.35 -1.83 18.36
CA ALA A 38 -0.85 -2.30 17.07
C ALA A 38 -2.35 -2.63 17.17
N ASN A 39 -3.15 -2.00 16.31
CA ASN A 39 -4.58 -2.31 16.17
C ASN A 39 -4.76 -3.14 14.90
N ILE A 40 -4.81 -4.45 15.04
CA ILE A 40 -4.86 -5.40 13.92
C ILE A 40 -6.13 -5.19 13.09
N ALA A 41 -7.28 -4.97 13.75
CA ALA A 41 -8.56 -4.77 13.06
C ALA A 41 -8.50 -3.51 12.16
N LEU A 42 -7.89 -2.44 12.67
CA LEU A 42 -7.72 -1.19 11.95
C LEU A 42 -6.80 -1.36 10.74
N MET A 43 -5.66 -2.02 10.95
CA MET A 43 -4.72 -2.34 9.86
C MET A 43 -5.40 -3.17 8.78
N HIS A 44 -6.19 -4.18 9.17
CA HIS A 44 -6.93 -5.03 8.23
C HIS A 44 -7.89 -4.20 7.37
N GLN A 45 -8.66 -3.32 7.99
CA GLN A 45 -9.62 -2.48 7.28
C GLN A 45 -8.92 -1.54 6.29
N VAL A 46 -7.85 -0.88 6.72
CA VAL A 46 -7.11 0.06 5.89
C VAL A 46 -6.43 -0.65 4.71
N VAL A 47 -5.80 -1.80 4.95
CA VAL A 47 -5.16 -2.59 3.89
C VAL A 47 -6.19 -3.12 2.89
N THR A 48 -7.34 -3.60 3.38
CA THR A 48 -8.42 -4.08 2.52
C THR A 48 -8.92 -2.95 1.61
N ALA A 49 -9.12 -1.75 2.17
CA ALA A 49 -9.53 -0.57 1.41
C ALA A 49 -8.48 -0.19 0.35
N GLN A 50 -7.21 -0.20 0.72
CA GLN A 50 -6.11 0.15 -0.18
C GLN A 50 -6.01 -0.83 -1.35
N ARG A 51 -6.10 -2.14 -1.07
CA ARG A 51 -6.06 -3.18 -2.10
C ARG A 51 -7.30 -3.14 -3.00
N ALA A 52 -8.47 -2.86 -2.42
CA ALA A 52 -9.71 -2.73 -3.19
C ALA A 52 -9.63 -1.54 -4.16
N ALA A 53 -9.08 -0.41 -3.71
CA ALA A 53 -8.93 0.80 -4.55
C ALA A 53 -8.01 0.57 -5.77
N ALA A 54 -7.08 -0.40 -5.69
CA ALA A 54 -6.17 -0.72 -6.78
C ALA A 54 -6.83 -1.54 -7.89
N ARG A 55 -8.03 -2.10 -7.66
CA ARG A 55 -8.75 -2.89 -8.67
C ARG A 55 -9.25 -1.98 -9.78
N GLN A 56 -8.94 -2.34 -11.02
CA GLN A 56 -9.32 -1.53 -12.19
C GLN A 56 -10.84 -1.53 -12.41
N GLY A 57 -11.52 -2.64 -12.18
CA GLY A 57 -12.97 -2.76 -12.26
C GLY A 57 -13.56 -2.60 -13.65
N THR A 58 -12.82 -2.88 -14.70
CA THR A 58 -13.23 -2.68 -16.10
C THR A 58 -13.96 -3.87 -16.72
N HIS A 59 -14.27 -4.90 -15.92
CA HIS A 59 -15.04 -6.06 -16.38
C HIS A 59 -16.43 -5.61 -16.88
N SER A 60 -16.91 -6.22 -17.95
CA SER A 60 -18.22 -5.86 -18.52
C SER A 60 -18.81 -7.05 -19.28
N THR A 61 -20.13 -7.19 -19.19
CA THR A 61 -20.90 -8.13 -20.00
C THR A 61 -22.02 -7.38 -20.69
N LYS A 62 -22.47 -7.91 -21.83
CA LYS A 62 -23.59 -7.33 -22.57
C LYS A 62 -24.92 -7.80 -21.98
N THR A 63 -25.77 -6.87 -21.60
CA THR A 63 -27.16 -7.13 -21.22
C THR A 63 -27.98 -7.36 -22.50
N ARG A 64 -29.23 -7.79 -22.36
CA ARG A 64 -30.11 -7.97 -23.51
C ARG A 64 -30.27 -6.71 -24.36
N GLY A 65 -30.12 -5.53 -23.77
CA GLY A 65 -30.17 -4.26 -24.49
C GLY A 65 -28.91 -3.97 -25.30
N ASP A 66 -27.77 -4.47 -24.83
CA ASP A 66 -26.46 -4.21 -25.44
C ASP A 66 -26.13 -5.18 -26.59
N VAL A 67 -26.80 -6.35 -26.61
CA VAL A 67 -26.54 -7.37 -27.65
C VAL A 67 -27.17 -6.94 -28.97
N SER A 68 -26.44 -7.07 -30.06
CA SER A 68 -26.93 -6.81 -31.42
C SER A 68 -27.96 -7.87 -31.81
N GLY A 69 -29.04 -7.45 -32.48
CA GLY A 69 -30.09 -8.38 -32.96
C GLY A 69 -31.49 -7.75 -32.95
N UNK A 70 -32.27 -8.42 -33.34
CA UNK A 70 -33.35 -8.02 -33.50
C UNK A 70 -33.97 -7.61 -32.44
N GLY A 71 -34.39 -6.64 -32.34
CA GLY A 71 -35.20 -6.05 -31.27
C GLY A 71 -36.67 -6.34 -31.40
N ARG A 72 -37.08 -6.89 -32.52
CA ARG A 72 -38.50 -7.18 -32.77
C ARG A 72 -38.95 -8.38 -31.91
N LYS A 73 -40.22 -8.32 -31.46
CA LYS A 73 -40.90 -9.44 -30.80
C LYS A 73 -40.94 -10.64 -31.76
N PRO A 74 -40.51 -11.85 -31.34
CA PRO A 74 -40.41 -13.01 -32.26
C PRO A 74 -41.76 -13.46 -32.82
N TYR A 75 -42.83 -13.37 -32.04
CA TYR A 75 -44.18 -13.73 -32.46
C TYR A 75 -45.22 -13.07 -31.56
N ARG A 76 -46.51 -13.12 -31.98
CA ARG A 76 -47.60 -12.49 -31.25
C ARG A 76 -47.79 -13.09 -29.86
N GLN A 77 -48.42 -12.33 -28.96
CA GLN A 77 -48.53 -12.64 -27.52
C GLN A 77 -49.36 -13.91 -27.24
N LYS A 78 -50.39 -14.18 -28.07
CA LYS A 78 -51.28 -15.34 -27.91
C LYS A 78 -51.53 -16.01 -29.26
N GLY A 79 -52.08 -17.23 -29.25
CA GLY A 79 -52.50 -17.95 -30.46
C GLY A 79 -51.35 -18.65 -31.21
N THR A 80 -50.20 -18.90 -30.58
CA THR A 80 -49.09 -19.62 -31.22
C THR A 80 -48.81 -20.99 -30.60
N GLY A 81 -49.43 -21.30 -29.46
CA GLY A 81 -49.13 -22.51 -28.71
C GLY A 81 -47.77 -22.54 -28.05
N ARG A 82 -46.99 -21.48 -28.18
CA ARG A 82 -45.63 -21.36 -27.66
C ARG A 82 -45.57 -20.49 -26.39
N ALA A 83 -44.51 -20.68 -25.59
CA ALA A 83 -44.23 -19.80 -24.46
C ALA A 83 -44.07 -18.34 -24.94
N ARG A 84 -44.52 -17.38 -24.15
CA ARG A 84 -44.46 -15.96 -24.49
C ARG A 84 -43.02 -15.49 -24.49
N GLN A 85 -42.62 -14.76 -25.54
CA GLN A 85 -41.26 -14.22 -25.68
C GLN A 85 -41.32 -12.76 -26.12
N GLY A 86 -40.49 -11.93 -25.51
CA GLY A 86 -40.43 -10.50 -25.83
C GLY A 86 -39.27 -10.14 -26.76
N SER A 87 -38.19 -10.95 -26.75
CA SER A 87 -37.00 -10.67 -27.53
C SER A 87 -36.17 -11.93 -27.70
N THR A 88 -35.52 -12.08 -28.85
CA THR A 88 -34.55 -13.15 -29.12
C THR A 88 -33.20 -12.88 -28.46
N ARG A 89 -33.01 -11.67 -27.91
CA ARG A 89 -31.80 -11.32 -27.17
C ARG A 89 -31.89 -11.61 -25.67
N ALA A 90 -33.01 -12.19 -25.23
CA ALA A 90 -33.22 -12.55 -23.83
C ALA A 90 -32.22 -13.64 -23.41
N PRO A 91 -31.85 -13.70 -22.13
CA PRO A 91 -30.76 -14.59 -21.65
C PRO A 91 -30.96 -16.07 -21.94
N GLN A 92 -32.20 -16.54 -22.05
CA GLN A 92 -32.51 -17.95 -22.33
C GLN A 92 -32.19 -18.35 -23.78
N PHE A 93 -31.98 -17.38 -24.67
CA PHE A 93 -31.63 -17.67 -26.06
C PHE A 93 -30.13 -17.70 -26.26
N THR A 94 -29.67 -18.59 -27.14
CA THR A 94 -28.29 -18.67 -27.56
C THR A 94 -27.88 -17.33 -28.20
N GLY A 95 -26.80 -16.75 -27.74
CA GLY A 95 -26.38 -15.42 -28.18
C GLY A 95 -27.10 -14.27 -27.51
N GLY A 96 -27.97 -14.53 -26.54
CA GLY A 96 -28.67 -13.49 -25.79
C GLY A 96 -27.79 -12.84 -24.74
N GLY A 97 -28.33 -11.83 -24.06
CA GLY A 97 -27.58 -11.08 -23.04
C GLY A 97 -27.40 -11.85 -21.75
N VAL A 98 -26.48 -11.40 -20.92
CA VAL A 98 -26.18 -11.99 -19.61
C VAL A 98 -27.06 -11.31 -18.55
N VAL A 99 -27.63 -12.13 -17.65
CA VAL A 99 -28.41 -11.64 -16.50
C VAL A 99 -27.45 -11.42 -15.32
N HIS A 100 -27.53 -10.24 -14.72
CA HIS A 100 -26.72 -9.88 -13.53
C HIS A 100 -25.22 -10.09 -13.73
N GLY A 101 -24.75 -9.94 -14.96
CA GLY A 101 -23.32 -10.03 -15.25
C GLY A 101 -22.58 -8.81 -14.71
N PRO A 102 -21.24 -8.91 -14.61
CA PRO A 102 -20.43 -7.80 -14.09
C PRO A 102 -20.52 -6.58 -14.99
N LYS A 103 -20.56 -5.42 -14.37
CA LYS A 103 -20.49 -4.10 -15.03
C LYS A 103 -19.32 -3.32 -14.46
N PRO A 104 -18.71 -2.42 -15.25
CA PRO A 104 -17.62 -1.60 -14.73
C PRO A 104 -18.05 -0.85 -13.48
N ARG A 105 -17.22 -0.93 -12.44
CA ARG A 105 -17.50 -0.22 -11.18
C ARG A 105 -16.23 0.12 -10.43
N ASP A 106 -16.31 1.11 -9.58
CA ASP A 106 -15.25 1.48 -8.64
C ASP A 106 -15.34 0.59 -7.40
N TYR A 107 -14.20 0.09 -6.95
CA TYR A 107 -14.09 -0.73 -5.75
C TYR A 107 -13.56 0.03 -4.55
N SER A 108 -13.40 1.35 -4.65
CA SER A 108 -12.88 2.18 -3.57
C SER A 108 -13.74 2.04 -2.30
N GLN A 109 -13.09 1.99 -1.16
CA GLN A 109 -13.73 1.96 0.16
C GLN A 109 -13.25 3.19 0.93
N ARG A 110 -14.14 4.17 1.11
CA ARG A 110 -13.79 5.40 1.82
C ARG A 110 -13.39 5.08 3.27
N THR A 111 -12.20 5.54 3.65
CA THR A 111 -11.67 5.35 5.01
C THR A 111 -11.30 6.72 5.59
N PRO A 112 -11.71 7.05 6.82
CA PRO A 112 -11.34 8.31 7.45
C PRO A 112 -9.83 8.48 7.55
N LYS A 113 -9.33 9.70 7.33
CA LYS A 113 -7.90 10.00 7.36
C LYS A 113 -7.24 9.61 8.69
N LYS A 114 -7.92 9.85 9.82
CA LYS A 114 -7.40 9.49 11.15
C LYS A 114 -7.19 7.98 11.29
N MET A 115 -8.06 7.16 10.68
CA MET A 115 -7.91 5.70 10.68
C MET A 115 -6.68 5.27 9.88
N ILE A 116 -6.47 5.89 8.71
CA ILE A 116 -5.32 5.61 7.84
C ILE A 116 -4.01 5.94 8.57
N ALA A 117 -3.95 7.13 9.21
CA ALA A 117 -2.78 7.55 9.96
C ALA A 117 -2.50 6.63 11.15
N ALA A 118 -3.53 6.26 11.91
CA ALA A 118 -3.38 5.37 13.07
C ALA A 118 -2.90 3.97 12.64
N ALA A 119 -3.40 3.45 11.52
CA ALA A 119 -2.96 2.16 10.99
C ALA A 119 -1.47 2.18 10.60
N LEU A 120 -1.03 3.26 9.96
CA LEU A 120 0.37 3.42 9.56
C LEU A 120 1.30 3.52 10.78
N ARG A 121 0.91 4.32 11.79
CA ARG A 121 1.68 4.45 13.03
C ARG A 121 1.82 3.08 13.73
N GLY A 122 0.73 2.32 13.78
CA GLY A 122 0.74 0.98 14.35
C GLY A 122 1.66 0.00 13.60
N ALA A 123 1.64 0.05 12.28
CA ALA A 123 2.48 -0.80 11.43
C ALA A 123 3.97 -0.46 11.60
N LEU A 124 4.31 0.83 11.60
CA LEU A 124 5.68 1.29 11.82
C LEU A 124 6.16 0.94 13.24
N SER A 125 5.27 1.06 14.23
CA SER A 125 5.59 0.70 15.62
C SER A 125 5.92 -0.77 15.77
N ASP A 126 5.18 -1.64 15.10
CA ASP A 126 5.47 -3.08 15.10
C ASP A 126 6.85 -3.36 14.51
N ARG A 127 7.17 -2.71 13.39
CA ARG A 127 8.50 -2.85 12.76
C ARG A 127 9.61 -2.31 13.66
N ALA A 128 9.39 -1.18 14.32
CA ALA A 128 10.36 -0.59 15.24
C ALA A 128 10.65 -1.49 16.44
N ARG A 129 9.60 -2.05 17.07
CA ARG A 129 9.74 -2.95 18.22
C ARG A 129 10.53 -4.21 17.89
N ASN A 130 10.42 -4.67 16.64
CA ASN A 130 11.12 -5.87 16.18
C ASN A 130 12.52 -5.58 15.61
N GLY A 131 13.01 -4.34 15.74
CA GLY A 131 14.33 -3.94 15.22
C GLY A 131 14.41 -3.96 13.70
N ARG A 132 13.29 -3.71 13.03
CA ARG A 132 13.18 -3.79 11.57
C ARG A 132 13.07 -2.42 10.90
N ILE A 133 13.40 -1.35 11.63
CA ILE A 133 13.54 -0.01 11.06
C ILE A 133 15.01 0.36 11.13
N HIS A 134 15.54 0.81 10.00
CA HIS A 134 16.94 1.14 9.83
C HIS A 134 17.06 2.55 9.26
N ALA A 135 18.09 3.29 9.71
CA ALA A 135 18.38 4.63 9.20
C ALA A 135 19.73 4.60 8.48
N VAL A 136 19.79 5.22 7.31
CA VAL A 136 21.02 5.32 6.52
C VAL A 136 21.25 6.76 6.08
N THR A 137 22.49 7.16 5.92
CA THR A 137 22.82 8.49 5.38
C THR A 137 22.44 8.56 3.89
N GLU A 138 22.89 7.55 3.14
CA GLU A 138 22.63 7.41 1.71
C GLU A 138 22.76 5.93 1.34
N LEU A 139 22.26 5.54 0.18
CA LEU A 139 22.31 4.13 -0.26
C LEU A 139 23.59 3.78 -1.01
N VAL A 140 24.19 4.77 -1.67
CA VAL A 140 25.42 4.61 -2.43
C VAL A 140 26.29 5.85 -2.19
N ALA A 141 27.56 5.65 -1.93
CA ALA A 141 28.50 6.76 -1.76
C ALA A 141 28.71 7.49 -3.09
N GLY A 142 28.62 8.82 -3.05
CA GLY A 142 28.86 9.67 -4.20
C GLY A 142 27.66 9.83 -5.11
N GLN A 143 27.85 10.44 -6.27
CA GLN A 143 26.76 10.83 -7.16
C GLN A 143 26.53 9.86 -8.32
N THR A 144 27.31 8.80 -8.42
CA THR A 144 27.18 7.83 -9.50
C THR A 144 26.32 6.64 -9.04
N PRO A 145 25.17 6.37 -9.68
CA PRO A 145 24.36 5.22 -9.30
C PRO A 145 25.12 3.90 -9.45
N SER A 146 24.98 3.01 -8.47
CA SER A 146 25.60 1.69 -8.48
C SER A 146 24.70 0.66 -7.81
N THR A 147 24.07 -0.18 -8.60
CA THR A 147 23.22 -1.27 -8.10
C THR A 147 24.02 -2.28 -7.29
N LYS A 148 25.27 -2.56 -7.73
CA LYS A 148 26.14 -3.49 -7.03
C LYS A 148 26.46 -3.01 -5.61
N SER A 149 26.86 -1.74 -5.48
CA SER A 149 27.16 -1.15 -4.17
C SER A 149 25.94 -1.13 -3.26
N ALA A 150 24.79 -0.69 -3.80
CA ALA A 150 23.53 -0.65 -3.05
C ALA A 150 23.11 -2.05 -2.58
N LYS A 151 23.23 -3.07 -3.43
CA LYS A 151 22.90 -4.45 -3.07
C LYS A 151 23.79 -4.95 -1.93
N THR A 152 25.10 -4.71 -2.04
CA THR A 152 26.05 -5.10 -0.99
C THR A 152 25.72 -4.40 0.33
N PHE A 153 25.45 -3.09 0.26
CA PHE A 153 25.12 -2.32 1.46
C PHE A 153 23.81 -2.81 2.12
N LEU A 154 22.76 -3.03 1.35
CA LEU A 154 21.50 -3.53 1.89
C LEU A 154 21.68 -4.91 2.54
N ALA A 155 22.56 -5.76 2.00
CA ALA A 155 22.86 -7.07 2.58
C ALA A 155 23.57 -6.95 3.93
N THR A 156 24.25 -5.83 4.22
CA THR A 156 24.84 -5.61 5.56
C THR A 156 23.78 -5.15 6.58
N ILE A 157 22.63 -4.63 6.09
CA ILE A 157 21.56 -4.15 6.95
C ILE A 157 20.61 -5.29 7.32
N THR A 158 20.20 -6.09 6.33
CA THR A 158 19.27 -7.18 6.54
C THR A 158 19.49 -8.31 5.52
N ASP A 159 19.24 -9.54 5.97
CA ASP A 159 19.28 -10.74 5.11
C ASP A 159 17.87 -11.10 4.60
N ARG A 160 16.84 -10.35 4.99
CA ARG A 160 15.46 -10.62 4.60
C ARG A 160 15.20 -10.15 3.18
N LYS A 161 14.22 -10.79 2.53
CA LYS A 161 13.99 -10.63 1.09
C LYS A 161 13.23 -9.35 0.73
N GLN A 162 12.28 -8.95 1.55
CA GLN A 162 11.40 -7.82 1.22
C GLN A 162 11.82 -6.58 1.99
N VAL A 163 12.36 -5.60 1.29
CA VAL A 163 12.85 -4.36 1.91
C VAL A 163 12.09 -3.16 1.31
N LEU A 164 11.54 -2.33 2.19
CA LEU A 164 10.96 -1.05 1.79
C LEU A 164 12.01 0.03 2.02
N VAL A 165 12.37 0.74 0.97
CA VAL A 165 13.33 1.84 1.03
C VAL A 165 12.54 3.15 0.92
N VAL A 166 12.70 4.02 1.93
CA VAL A 166 12.03 5.33 1.97
C VAL A 166 13.09 6.40 1.82
N ILE A 167 13.09 7.06 0.67
CA ILE A 167 14.07 8.09 0.31
C ILE A 167 13.37 9.28 -0.35
N GLY A 168 14.01 10.44 -0.30
CA GLY A 168 13.47 11.65 -0.91
C GLY A 168 13.38 11.55 -2.44
N ARG A 169 12.44 12.27 -3.03
CA ARG A 169 12.25 12.30 -4.49
C ARG A 169 13.46 12.85 -5.23
N ASP A 170 14.24 13.68 -4.56
CA ASP A 170 15.42 14.31 -5.15
C ASP A 170 16.64 13.39 -5.19
N ASP A 171 16.62 12.29 -4.43
CA ASP A 171 17.70 11.32 -4.41
C ASP A 171 17.63 10.39 -5.62
N GLN A 172 17.95 10.93 -6.78
CA GLN A 172 17.95 10.17 -8.03
C GLN A 172 19.00 9.07 -8.06
N THR A 173 20.13 9.30 -7.40
CA THR A 173 21.21 8.32 -7.30
C THR A 173 20.77 7.09 -6.52
N GLY A 174 20.12 7.29 -5.38
CA GLY A 174 19.57 6.21 -4.58
C GLY A 174 18.50 5.43 -5.33
N VAL A 175 17.52 6.14 -5.92
CA VAL A 175 16.42 5.52 -6.68
C VAL A 175 16.98 4.64 -7.80
N LYS A 176 17.87 5.17 -8.64
CA LYS A 176 18.44 4.44 -9.78
C LYS A 176 19.27 3.23 -9.34
N SER A 177 19.88 3.31 -8.15
CA SER A 177 20.72 2.24 -7.62
C SER A 177 19.92 1.04 -7.10
N VAL A 178 18.69 1.25 -6.57
CA VAL A 178 17.94 0.17 -5.94
C VAL A 178 16.68 -0.25 -6.70
N ARG A 179 16.18 0.54 -7.66
CA ARG A 179 14.90 0.28 -8.31
C ARG A 179 14.84 -1.07 -9.06
N ASN A 180 15.98 -1.56 -9.54
CA ASN A 180 16.02 -2.83 -10.30
C ASN A 180 16.25 -4.05 -9.40
N LEU A 181 16.48 -3.86 -8.09
CA LEU A 181 16.71 -4.99 -7.19
C LEU A 181 15.39 -5.71 -6.88
N PRO A 182 15.31 -7.03 -7.11
CA PRO A 182 14.13 -7.79 -6.73
C PRO A 182 13.97 -7.77 -5.21
N GLY A 183 12.74 -7.63 -4.74
CA GLY A 183 12.45 -7.55 -3.32
C GLY A 183 12.58 -6.17 -2.70
N VAL A 184 13.08 -5.19 -3.43
CA VAL A 184 13.18 -3.80 -2.96
C VAL A 184 12.04 -2.99 -3.53
N HIS A 185 11.29 -2.30 -2.67
CA HIS A 185 10.24 -1.36 -3.05
C HIS A 185 10.65 0.02 -2.55
N ILE A 186 10.44 1.05 -3.38
CA ILE A 186 10.88 2.41 -3.07
C ILE A 186 9.64 3.30 -2.92
N LEU A 187 9.64 4.11 -1.86
CA LEU A 187 8.62 5.13 -1.63
C LEU A 187 9.28 6.43 -1.18
N SER A 188 8.63 7.55 -1.48
CA SER A 188 8.96 8.83 -0.84
C SER A 188 8.24 8.91 0.52
N PRO A 189 8.72 9.73 1.46
CA PRO A 189 8.12 9.78 2.80
C PRO A 189 6.65 10.20 2.81
N ASP A 190 6.20 10.99 1.84
CA ASP A 190 4.81 11.41 1.73
C ASP A 190 3.90 10.33 1.11
N GLN A 191 4.46 9.27 0.55
CA GLN A 191 3.72 8.14 -0.04
C GLN A 191 3.76 6.88 0.83
N LEU A 192 4.32 6.98 2.02
CA LEU A 192 4.38 5.86 2.96
C LEU A 192 2.95 5.42 3.34
N ASN A 193 2.71 4.11 3.32
CA ASN A 193 1.37 3.56 3.55
C ASN A 193 1.44 2.22 4.29
N THR A 194 0.33 1.85 4.91
CA THR A 194 0.23 0.67 5.77
C THR A 194 0.54 -0.63 5.02
N TYR A 195 0.00 -0.78 3.80
CA TYR A 195 0.18 -2.02 3.04
C TYR A 195 1.66 -2.29 2.72
N ASP A 196 2.37 -1.27 2.25
CA ASP A 196 3.78 -1.44 1.88
C ASP A 196 4.66 -1.71 3.10
N VAL A 197 4.37 -1.07 4.24
CA VAL A 197 5.10 -1.32 5.49
C VAL A 197 4.87 -2.76 5.97
N LEU A 198 3.62 -3.24 5.93
CA LEU A 198 3.30 -4.60 6.38
C LEU A 198 3.84 -5.67 5.44
N ARG A 199 3.88 -5.39 4.13
CA ARG A 199 4.43 -6.30 3.13
C ARG A 199 5.95 -6.45 3.27
N ALA A 200 6.63 -5.39 3.67
CA ALA A 200 8.08 -5.40 3.82
C ALA A 200 8.50 -6.13 5.11
N ASP A 201 9.63 -6.83 5.04
CA ASP A 201 10.26 -7.41 6.21
C ASP A 201 10.97 -6.33 7.02
N ASP A 202 11.70 -5.45 6.35
CA ASP A 202 12.45 -4.35 6.94
C ASP A 202 12.16 -3.05 6.21
N VAL A 203 12.24 -1.93 6.94
CA VAL A 203 12.06 -0.59 6.38
C VAL A 203 13.37 0.18 6.56
N VAL A 204 13.93 0.67 5.47
CA VAL A 204 15.19 1.43 5.46
C VAL A 204 14.86 2.87 5.08
N PHE A 205 15.11 3.79 5.98
CA PHE A 205 14.92 5.23 5.75
C PHE A 205 16.26 5.91 5.50
N SER A 206 16.31 6.82 4.54
CA SER A 206 17.39 7.84 4.60
C SER A 206 17.05 8.77 5.77
N VAL A 207 18.07 9.32 6.43
CA VAL A 207 17.87 10.23 7.57
C VAL A 207 17.00 11.42 7.17
N GLU A 208 17.20 11.95 5.98
CA GLU A 208 16.42 13.06 5.44
C GLU A 208 14.94 12.69 5.30
N ALA A 209 14.64 11.51 4.74
CA ALA A 209 13.27 11.04 4.56
C ALA A 209 12.60 10.75 5.91
N LEU A 210 13.34 10.20 6.86
CA LEU A 210 12.84 9.91 8.20
C LEU A 210 12.45 11.21 8.92
N ASN A 211 13.35 12.22 8.88
CA ASN A 211 13.09 13.53 9.49
C ASN A 211 11.90 14.23 8.82
N ALA A 212 11.76 14.11 7.49
CA ALA A 212 10.63 14.66 6.76
C ALA A 212 9.32 14.01 7.20
N TYR A 213 9.32 12.69 7.39
CA TYR A 213 8.14 11.96 7.86
C TYR A 213 7.77 12.39 9.29
N ILE A 214 8.76 12.47 10.18
CA ILE A 214 8.55 12.88 11.57
C ILE A 214 7.97 14.31 11.62
N ALA A 215 8.60 15.24 10.90
CA ALA A 215 8.17 16.65 10.88
C ALA A 215 6.73 16.81 10.36
N ALA A 216 6.38 16.06 9.31
CA ALA A 216 5.03 16.14 8.73
C ALA A 216 3.94 15.60 9.67
N ASN A 217 4.28 14.63 10.52
CA ASN A 217 3.30 13.95 11.36
C ASN A 217 3.24 14.47 12.81
N THR A 218 4.24 15.23 13.25
CA THR A 218 4.22 15.89 14.55
C THR A 218 3.61 17.31 14.49
N SER A 219 3.65 17.96 13.32
CA SER A 219 3.09 19.31 13.15
C SER A 219 1.57 19.34 13.00
N GLU A 220 0.93 18.20 12.71
CA GLU A 220 -0.52 18.14 12.52
C GLU A 220 -1.33 18.26 13.82
N GLU A 221 -0.71 18.07 14.98
CA GLU A 221 -1.41 18.20 16.26
C GLU A 221 -1.58 19.65 16.73
N VAL A 222 -0.89 20.60 16.09
CA VAL A 222 -0.95 22.02 16.48
C VAL A 222 -2.09 22.78 15.79
N SER A 223 -2.78 22.17 14.81
CA SER A 223 -3.80 22.85 14.00
C SER A 223 -5.20 22.23 14.08
N ALA A 224 -5.49 21.44 15.13
CA ALA A 224 -6.81 20.85 15.32
C ALA A 224 -7.60 21.54 16.43
#